data_dad095282835fb18acc96b64aa09d9b3
#
_entry.id   dad095282835fb18acc96b64aa09d9b3
#
_cell.length_a   1.000
_cell.length_b   1.000
_cell.length_c   1.000
_cell.angle_alpha   90.00
_cell.angle_beta   90.00
_cell.angle_gamma   90.00
#
_symmetry.space_group_name_H-M   'P 1'
#
loop_
_entity.id
_entity.type
_entity.pdbx_description
1 polymer ?
#
loop_
_entity_poly.entity_id
_entity_poly.type
_entity_poly.pdbx_seq_one_letter_code
_entity_poly.pdbx_strand_id
1 'polypeptide(L)'
;MSSVENASAGPDAWFELDQDGRKLAVGGAWTIAESARLDRELNALELAGQGDVAIDASGLSRLDSAGAWLLLRTRRALEAKGAKISDFQLPDMYRPLLETLDRPRKSEPHKSRIPKGFRGRLYKIGRATVHVYTQTVEVLAYLGRVTVETGEAIVRPRGNLRVAALFHQIEETGINALPIVGLLAFLIGIVLAYQGADQLKRFGAEVFTINLLGVGVLREIGGLITAIIVAGRSGSAFTAHIGTMRVNEEIDAMQTMGLNTVDNLVLPRILGLVIALPLLTFYSDIMGLLGGAFMCYFQLGITIPVFLRQLNEAVTVNTMMVGLIKAPVFAFVIALVGCYEGFQVERNAASVGLLTTRSVVEGIFLVIVIDAAFSVMFSVLGI
;
A
#
# COMPACT_ATOMS: atom_id res chain seq x y z
N MET A 1 11.83 38.69 0.36
CA MET A 1 12.41 39.55 -0.72
C MET A 1 13.90 39.22 -0.76
N SER A 2 14.32 38.38 -1.68
CA SER A 2 15.70 38.27 -2.14
C SER A 2 15.60 37.84 -3.61
N SER A 3 15.99 38.76 -4.43
CA SER A 3 16.09 38.74 -5.88
C SER A 3 17.02 37.60 -6.32
N VAL A 4 16.47 36.62 -7.05
CA VAL A 4 17.26 35.70 -7.87
C VAL A 4 17.69 36.49 -9.08
N GLU A 5 18.98 36.87 -9.16
CA GLU A 5 19.62 37.47 -10.28
C GLU A 5 19.39 36.64 -11.55
N ASN A 6 18.80 37.31 -12.55
CA ASN A 6 18.75 36.85 -13.92
C ASN A 6 20.19 36.66 -14.44
N ALA A 7 20.67 35.44 -14.51
CA ALA A 7 21.87 35.10 -15.26
C ALA A 7 21.60 35.35 -16.73
N SER A 8 22.34 36.30 -17.28
CA SER A 8 22.40 36.80 -18.67
C SER A 8 21.96 35.76 -19.71
N ALA A 9 20.91 36.09 -20.46
CA ALA A 9 20.54 35.44 -21.71
C ALA A 9 21.73 35.48 -22.67
N GLY A 10 22.36 34.35 -22.92
CA GLY A 10 23.30 34.20 -24.04
C GLY A 10 22.51 34.29 -25.35
N PRO A 11 23.18 34.50 -26.49
CA PRO A 11 22.53 34.63 -27.78
C PRO A 11 21.56 33.47 -28.02
N ASP A 12 20.36 33.77 -28.55
CA ASP A 12 19.33 32.80 -28.84
C ASP A 12 19.87 31.61 -29.63
N ALA A 13 19.39 30.42 -29.37
CA ALA A 13 19.76 29.24 -30.12
C ALA A 13 19.30 29.39 -31.57
N TRP A 14 20.21 29.13 -32.50
CA TRP A 14 19.95 29.21 -33.94
C TRP A 14 20.57 28.02 -34.67
N PHE A 15 20.08 27.76 -35.87
CA PHE A 15 20.69 26.86 -36.84
C PHE A 15 20.45 27.42 -38.24
N GLU A 16 21.34 27.13 -39.16
CA GLU A 16 21.28 27.55 -40.53
C GLU A 16 21.73 26.41 -41.44
N LEU A 17 20.97 26.17 -42.50
CA LEU A 17 21.30 25.17 -43.51
C LEU A 17 21.78 25.89 -44.75
N ASP A 18 22.96 25.54 -45.27
CA ASP A 18 23.51 26.10 -46.47
C ASP A 18 22.59 25.83 -47.69
N GLN A 19 22.65 26.73 -48.71
CA GLN A 19 21.79 26.65 -49.90
C GLN A 19 21.89 25.33 -50.64
N ASP A 20 23.04 24.64 -50.54
CA ASP A 20 23.25 23.31 -51.14
C ASP A 20 22.79 22.15 -50.23
N GLY A 21 22.32 22.45 -49.03
CA GLY A 21 21.88 21.44 -48.05
C GLY A 21 22.99 20.54 -47.47
N ARG A 22 24.27 20.92 -47.66
CA ARG A 22 25.45 20.14 -47.32
C ARG A 22 26.13 20.55 -46.01
N LYS A 23 25.79 21.73 -45.44
CA LYS A 23 26.34 22.19 -44.18
C LYS A 23 25.23 22.68 -43.27
N LEU A 24 25.13 22.05 -42.07
CA LEU A 24 24.26 22.50 -40.99
C LEU A 24 25.12 23.20 -39.93
N ALA A 25 25.03 24.54 -39.88
CA ALA A 25 25.65 25.35 -38.83
C ALA A 25 24.70 25.50 -37.65
N VAL A 26 25.19 25.33 -36.43
CA VAL A 26 24.41 25.48 -35.21
C VAL A 26 25.15 26.35 -34.19
N GLY A 27 24.43 27.23 -33.50
CA GLY A 27 25.06 28.14 -32.55
C GLY A 27 24.10 28.63 -31.47
N GLY A 28 24.64 29.41 -30.53
CA GLY A 28 23.88 29.96 -29.41
C GLY A 28 23.66 28.93 -28.27
N ALA A 29 22.61 29.16 -27.48
CA ALA A 29 22.33 28.38 -26.26
C ALA A 29 21.33 27.26 -26.54
N TRP A 30 21.81 26.05 -26.83
CA TRP A 30 20.99 24.86 -27.04
C TRP A 30 20.66 24.17 -25.70
N THR A 31 19.61 24.66 -25.05
CA THR A 31 19.17 24.23 -23.72
C THR A 31 17.70 23.77 -23.74
N ILE A 32 17.26 23.19 -22.64
CA ILE A 32 15.88 22.71 -22.47
C ILE A 32 14.84 23.81 -22.72
N ALA A 33 15.18 25.06 -22.41
CA ALA A 33 14.30 26.22 -22.64
C ALA A 33 13.97 26.42 -24.13
N GLU A 34 14.95 26.19 -25.01
CA GLU A 34 14.83 26.37 -26.46
C GLU A 34 14.46 25.06 -27.19
N SER A 35 14.51 23.93 -26.49
CA SER A 35 14.38 22.61 -27.10
C SER A 35 13.06 22.41 -27.84
N ALA A 36 11.95 22.94 -27.36
CA ALA A 36 10.63 22.80 -27.99
C ALA A 36 10.49 23.62 -29.28
N ARG A 37 11.22 24.77 -29.39
CA ARG A 37 11.27 25.60 -30.59
C ARG A 37 12.16 24.91 -31.61
N LEU A 38 13.40 24.58 -31.21
CA LEU A 38 14.38 23.92 -32.07
C LEU A 38 13.86 22.59 -32.62
N ASP A 39 13.13 21.82 -31.82
CA ASP A 39 12.53 20.53 -32.24
C ASP A 39 11.52 20.71 -33.37
N ARG A 40 10.64 21.70 -33.25
CA ARG A 40 9.64 21.99 -34.29
C ARG A 40 10.31 22.48 -35.59
N GLU A 41 11.28 23.37 -35.47
CA GLU A 41 11.98 23.95 -36.61
C GLU A 41 12.87 22.91 -37.32
N LEU A 42 13.61 22.07 -36.58
CA LEU A 42 14.42 21.00 -37.14
C LEU A 42 13.58 19.90 -37.83
N ASN A 43 12.39 19.61 -37.30
CA ASN A 43 11.47 18.63 -37.92
C ASN A 43 10.81 19.20 -39.18
N ALA A 44 10.68 20.52 -39.31
CA ALA A 44 10.14 21.21 -40.50
C ALA A 44 11.16 21.31 -41.62
N LEU A 45 12.46 21.09 -41.36
CA LEU A 45 13.49 21.11 -42.38
C LEU A 45 13.36 19.88 -43.29
N GLU A 46 13.11 20.13 -44.58
CA GLU A 46 13.30 19.14 -45.64
C GLU A 46 14.79 18.97 -45.92
N LEU A 47 15.45 18.19 -45.06
CA LEU A 47 16.86 17.84 -45.23
C LEU A 47 17.00 16.94 -46.46
N ALA A 48 17.73 17.39 -47.46
CA ALA A 48 18.06 16.62 -48.67
C ALA A 48 18.84 15.37 -48.27
N GLY A 49 18.25 14.19 -48.50
CA GLY A 49 18.76 12.89 -48.02
C GLY A 49 19.89 12.26 -48.84
N GLN A 50 20.54 12.96 -49.75
CA GLN A 50 21.60 12.39 -50.58
C GLN A 50 22.85 13.31 -50.63
N GLY A 51 23.95 12.83 -50.07
CA GLY A 51 25.25 13.46 -50.09
C GLY A 51 25.98 13.53 -48.76
N ASP A 52 27.22 14.02 -48.81
CA ASP A 52 28.01 14.29 -47.61
C ASP A 52 27.51 15.58 -46.94
N VAL A 53 27.16 15.47 -45.61
CA VAL A 53 26.71 16.59 -44.81
C VAL A 53 27.70 16.88 -43.70
N ALA A 54 28.11 18.12 -43.54
CA ALA A 54 28.92 18.57 -42.40
C ALA A 54 28.02 19.24 -41.35
N ILE A 55 28.25 18.96 -40.09
CA ILE A 55 27.58 19.63 -38.96
C ILE A 55 28.63 20.47 -38.24
N ASP A 56 28.45 21.78 -38.29
CA ASP A 56 29.34 22.76 -37.63
C ASP A 56 28.63 23.32 -36.39
N ALA A 57 29.02 22.79 -35.23
CA ALA A 57 28.51 23.20 -33.93
C ALA A 57 29.54 24.05 -33.13
N SER A 58 30.53 24.65 -33.80
CA SER A 58 31.53 25.49 -33.16
C SER A 58 30.96 26.77 -32.56
N GLY A 59 29.80 27.26 -33.06
CA GLY A 59 29.09 28.42 -32.56
C GLY A 59 28.27 28.24 -31.28
N LEU A 60 28.27 27.06 -30.68
CA LEU A 60 27.55 26.78 -29.45
C LEU A 60 28.15 27.54 -28.26
N SER A 61 27.31 28.37 -27.61
CA SER A 61 27.68 29.05 -26.36
C SER A 61 27.32 28.26 -25.11
N ARG A 62 26.19 27.52 -25.15
CA ARG A 62 25.75 26.61 -24.06
C ARG A 62 25.09 25.40 -24.66
N LEU A 63 25.37 24.22 -24.07
CA LEU A 63 24.77 22.95 -24.46
C LEU A 63 24.42 22.15 -23.21
N ASP A 64 23.17 21.80 -23.07
CA ASP A 64 22.71 20.86 -22.03
C ASP A 64 22.34 19.49 -22.64
N SER A 65 21.87 18.56 -21.80
CA SER A 65 21.49 17.21 -22.24
C SER A 65 20.32 17.18 -23.23
N ALA A 66 19.41 18.17 -23.19
CA ALA A 66 18.29 18.26 -24.14
C ALA A 66 18.79 18.74 -25.52
N GLY A 67 19.62 19.79 -25.56
CA GLY A 67 20.25 20.26 -26.78
C GLY A 67 21.17 19.21 -27.41
N ALA A 68 21.99 18.54 -26.59
CA ALA A 68 22.86 17.46 -27.06
C ALA A 68 22.05 16.27 -27.64
N TRP A 69 20.92 15.93 -27.04
CA TRP A 69 20.03 14.91 -27.55
C TRP A 69 19.40 15.31 -28.89
N LEU A 70 18.99 16.56 -29.06
CA LEU A 70 18.47 17.09 -30.32
C LEU A 70 19.52 17.00 -31.43
N LEU A 71 20.78 17.40 -31.17
CA LEU A 71 21.89 17.28 -32.13
C LEU A 71 22.13 15.83 -32.54
N LEU A 72 22.19 14.91 -31.60
CA LEU A 72 22.35 13.48 -31.87
C LEU A 72 21.17 12.89 -32.66
N ARG A 73 19.95 13.29 -32.33
CA ARG A 73 18.75 12.86 -33.06
C ARG A 73 18.78 13.36 -34.49
N THR A 74 19.14 14.62 -34.72
CA THR A 74 19.27 15.23 -36.05
C THR A 74 20.34 14.52 -36.87
N ARG A 75 21.52 14.26 -36.28
CA ARG A 75 22.57 13.44 -36.89
C ARG A 75 22.07 12.09 -37.36
N ARG A 76 21.42 11.33 -36.43
CA ARG A 76 20.87 10.00 -36.73
C ARG A 76 19.75 10.03 -37.79
N ALA A 77 18.94 11.10 -37.80
CA ALA A 77 17.91 11.28 -38.83
C ALA A 77 18.51 11.51 -40.21
N LEU A 78 19.60 12.26 -40.31
CA LEU A 78 20.36 12.45 -41.54
C LEU A 78 21.00 11.15 -42.02
N GLU A 79 21.67 10.41 -41.14
CA GLU A 79 22.26 9.10 -41.41
C GLU A 79 21.21 8.11 -41.89
N ALA A 80 20.01 8.09 -41.28
CA ALA A 80 18.89 7.21 -41.67
C ALA A 80 18.30 7.53 -43.04
N LYS A 81 18.42 8.79 -43.50
CA LYS A 81 18.05 9.22 -44.86
C LYS A 81 19.14 8.99 -45.90
N GLY A 82 20.28 8.38 -45.51
CA GLY A 82 21.39 8.02 -46.41
C GLY A 82 22.50 9.09 -46.51
N ALA A 83 22.47 10.17 -45.76
CA ALA A 83 23.53 11.14 -45.69
C ALA A 83 24.76 10.57 -44.95
N LYS A 84 25.97 10.83 -45.47
CA LYS A 84 27.21 10.55 -44.75
C LYS A 84 27.66 11.84 -44.05
N ILE A 85 27.85 11.72 -42.72
CA ILE A 85 28.38 12.86 -41.95
C ILE A 85 29.90 12.93 -42.20
N SER A 86 30.34 13.93 -43.00
CA SER A 86 31.74 14.08 -43.38
C SER A 86 32.57 14.79 -42.30
N ASP A 87 31.98 15.68 -41.53
CA ASP A 87 32.62 16.40 -40.45
C ASP A 87 31.59 16.76 -39.36
N PHE A 88 32.01 16.68 -38.09
CA PHE A 88 31.21 17.06 -36.95
C PHE A 88 32.06 17.89 -35.99
N GLN A 89 32.02 19.22 -36.22
CA GLN A 89 32.79 20.17 -35.43
C GLN A 89 32.04 20.53 -34.17
N LEU A 90 32.60 20.21 -33.00
CA LEU A 90 32.02 20.47 -31.67
C LEU A 90 33.11 20.99 -30.75
N PRO A 91 32.85 22.03 -29.90
CA PRO A 91 33.79 22.44 -28.86
C PRO A 91 34.16 21.28 -27.93
N ASP A 92 35.44 21.13 -27.61
CA ASP A 92 35.96 19.99 -26.81
C ASP A 92 35.26 19.81 -25.47
N MET A 93 34.81 20.89 -24.85
CA MET A 93 34.10 20.86 -23.58
C MET A 93 32.77 20.08 -23.61
N TYR A 94 32.12 19.97 -24.80
CA TYR A 94 30.83 19.26 -24.95
C TYR A 94 30.97 17.82 -25.45
N ARG A 95 32.17 17.39 -25.91
CA ARG A 95 32.40 16.01 -26.38
C ARG A 95 32.05 14.93 -25.35
N PRO A 96 32.41 15.03 -24.05
CA PRO A 96 32.09 14.02 -23.09
C PRO A 96 30.56 13.85 -22.88
N LEU A 97 29.79 14.95 -23.02
CA LEU A 97 28.35 14.96 -22.91
C LEU A 97 27.70 14.15 -24.07
N LEU A 98 28.15 14.45 -25.33
CA LEU A 98 27.68 13.75 -26.49
C LEU A 98 28.06 12.27 -26.47
N GLU A 99 29.29 11.92 -26.12
CA GLU A 99 29.74 10.53 -26.00
C GLU A 99 28.93 9.73 -24.98
N THR A 100 28.56 10.37 -23.86
CA THR A 100 27.74 9.75 -22.84
C THR A 100 26.32 9.46 -23.35
N LEU A 101 25.75 10.37 -24.14
CA LEU A 101 24.41 10.21 -24.73
C LEU A 101 24.42 9.31 -25.97
N ASP A 102 25.53 9.28 -26.73
CA ASP A 102 25.66 8.48 -27.95
C ASP A 102 26.07 7.02 -27.67
N ARG A 103 26.55 6.73 -26.44
CA ARG A 103 26.78 5.34 -26.05
C ARG A 103 25.51 4.54 -26.27
N PRO A 104 25.54 3.47 -27.10
CA PRO A 104 24.38 2.65 -27.27
C PRO A 104 23.97 2.15 -25.90
N ARG A 105 22.80 2.59 -25.41
CA ARG A 105 22.19 1.98 -24.25
C ARG A 105 22.01 0.50 -24.60
N LYS A 106 22.90 -0.36 -24.10
CA LYS A 106 22.72 -1.82 -24.09
C LYS A 106 21.54 -2.23 -23.20
N SER A 107 20.51 -1.43 -23.12
CA SER A 107 19.23 -1.82 -22.63
C SER A 107 18.25 -1.84 -23.82
N GLU A 108 18.45 -2.78 -24.74
CA GLU A 108 17.24 -3.38 -25.27
C GLU A 108 16.47 -3.84 -24.03
N PRO A 109 15.22 -3.37 -23.84
CA PRO A 109 14.35 -4.03 -22.87
C PRO A 109 14.41 -5.48 -23.31
N HIS A 110 14.94 -6.33 -22.48
CA HIS A 110 14.98 -7.76 -22.73
C HIS A 110 13.51 -8.18 -22.83
N LYS A 111 12.96 -8.02 -24.04
CA LYS A 111 11.66 -8.61 -24.38
C LYS A 111 11.89 -10.08 -24.21
N SER A 112 11.68 -10.57 -22.99
CA SER A 112 11.68 -11.99 -22.71
C SER A 112 10.69 -12.56 -23.72
N ARG A 113 11.22 -13.24 -24.75
CA ARG A 113 10.39 -13.92 -25.74
C ARG A 113 9.64 -14.99 -24.98
N ILE A 114 8.46 -14.61 -24.45
CA ILE A 114 7.58 -15.58 -23.81
C ILE A 114 7.25 -16.61 -24.88
N PRO A 115 7.64 -17.88 -24.72
CA PRO A 115 7.39 -18.90 -25.70
C PRO A 115 5.89 -18.94 -26.00
N LYS A 116 5.51 -19.02 -27.27
CA LYS A 116 4.10 -19.17 -27.68
C LYS A 116 3.67 -20.62 -27.51
N GLY A 117 2.38 -20.86 -27.21
CA GLY A 117 1.83 -22.22 -27.12
C GLY A 117 1.93 -22.81 -25.69
N PHE A 118 1.95 -24.15 -25.59
CA PHE A 118 1.96 -24.91 -24.34
C PHE A 118 3.16 -24.55 -23.43
N ARG A 119 4.35 -24.40 -24.00
CA ARG A 119 5.56 -23.96 -23.28
C ARG A 119 5.40 -22.56 -22.67
N GLY A 120 4.67 -21.66 -23.33
CA GLY A 120 4.37 -20.33 -22.79
C GLY A 120 3.40 -20.36 -21.61
N ARG A 121 2.43 -21.27 -21.62
CA ARG A 121 1.53 -21.49 -20.47
C ARG A 121 2.32 -22.05 -19.27
N LEU A 122 3.16 -23.05 -19.51
CA LEU A 122 4.00 -23.64 -18.46
C LEU A 122 4.97 -22.61 -17.84
N TYR A 123 5.59 -21.76 -18.69
CA TYR A 123 6.44 -20.66 -18.24
C TYR A 123 5.68 -19.66 -17.36
N LYS A 124 4.45 -19.28 -17.76
CA LYS A 124 3.60 -18.37 -16.95
C LYS A 124 3.25 -18.98 -15.59
N ILE A 125 2.86 -20.26 -15.58
CA ILE A 125 2.55 -20.99 -14.33
C ILE A 125 3.80 -21.07 -13.45
N GLY A 126 4.95 -21.49 -13.99
CA GLY A 126 6.20 -21.56 -13.24
C GLY A 126 6.63 -20.20 -12.67
N ARG A 127 6.52 -19.12 -13.47
CA ARG A 127 6.82 -17.78 -12.99
C ARG A 127 5.85 -17.33 -11.88
N ALA A 128 4.55 -17.62 -12.03
CA ALA A 128 3.55 -17.32 -10.99
C ALA A 128 3.85 -18.11 -9.71
N THR A 129 4.18 -19.39 -9.81
CA THR A 129 4.54 -20.24 -8.66
C THR A 129 5.78 -19.72 -7.92
N VAL A 130 6.84 -19.38 -8.67
CA VAL A 130 8.05 -18.79 -8.07
C VAL A 130 7.74 -17.45 -7.41
N HIS A 131 6.92 -16.61 -8.04
CA HIS A 131 6.52 -15.33 -7.45
C HIS A 131 5.73 -15.50 -6.14
N VAL A 132 4.77 -16.43 -6.12
CA VAL A 132 4.01 -16.77 -4.89
C VAL A 132 4.96 -17.32 -3.82
N TYR A 133 5.89 -18.21 -4.18
CA TYR A 133 6.86 -18.76 -3.24
C TYR A 133 7.75 -17.67 -2.62
N THR A 134 8.32 -16.78 -3.45
CA THR A 134 9.17 -15.68 -2.95
C THR A 134 8.38 -14.72 -2.05
N GLN A 135 7.16 -14.35 -2.44
CA GLN A 135 6.30 -13.53 -1.59
C GLN A 135 5.97 -14.21 -0.26
N THR A 136 5.67 -15.52 -0.28
CA THR A 136 5.39 -16.26 0.96
C THR A 136 6.60 -16.27 1.89
N VAL A 137 7.80 -16.48 1.36
CA VAL A 137 9.05 -16.45 2.16
C VAL A 137 9.29 -15.05 2.74
N GLU A 138 9.07 -13.99 1.97
CA GLU A 138 9.22 -12.61 2.45
C GLU A 138 8.22 -12.27 3.57
N VAL A 139 6.96 -12.69 3.42
CA VAL A 139 5.93 -12.52 4.46
C VAL A 139 6.30 -13.29 5.72
N LEU A 140 6.73 -14.55 5.60
CA LEU A 140 7.16 -15.36 6.74
C LEU A 140 8.40 -14.77 7.44
N ALA A 141 9.36 -14.27 6.69
CA ALA A 141 10.54 -13.60 7.23
C ALA A 141 10.18 -12.30 7.99
N TYR A 142 9.24 -11.52 7.42
CA TYR A 142 8.73 -10.32 8.08
C TYR A 142 7.97 -10.68 9.35
N LEU A 143 7.06 -11.66 9.29
CA LEU A 143 6.30 -12.17 10.44
C LEU A 143 7.27 -12.65 11.54
N GLY A 144 8.28 -13.44 11.19
CA GLY A 144 9.27 -13.92 12.15
C GLY A 144 10.02 -12.77 12.84
N ARG A 145 10.48 -11.79 12.08
CA ARG A 145 11.16 -10.60 12.63
C ARG A 145 10.25 -9.82 13.58
N VAL A 146 9.05 -9.47 13.14
CA VAL A 146 8.09 -8.70 13.95
C VAL A 146 7.69 -9.46 15.22
N THR A 147 7.50 -10.78 15.13
CA THR A 147 7.15 -11.60 16.30
C THR A 147 8.28 -11.64 17.32
N VAL A 148 9.53 -11.78 16.87
CA VAL A 148 10.71 -11.79 17.76
C VAL A 148 10.87 -10.41 18.40
N GLU A 149 10.84 -9.33 17.63
CA GLU A 149 11.00 -7.97 18.15
C GLU A 149 9.85 -7.60 19.11
N THR A 150 8.59 -7.99 18.81
CA THR A 150 7.45 -7.80 19.71
C THR A 150 7.61 -8.61 21.00
N GLY A 151 8.06 -9.86 20.90
CA GLY A 151 8.35 -10.70 22.06
C GLY A 151 9.46 -10.13 22.94
N GLU A 152 10.55 -9.67 22.34
CA GLU A 152 11.66 -9.01 23.07
C GLU A 152 11.21 -7.72 23.77
N ALA A 153 10.36 -6.92 23.12
CA ALA A 153 9.83 -5.69 23.69
C ALA A 153 8.93 -5.95 24.91
N ILE A 154 8.17 -7.04 24.92
CA ILE A 154 7.34 -7.44 26.06
C ILE A 154 8.18 -8.00 27.20
N VAL A 155 9.15 -8.88 26.90
CA VAL A 155 9.96 -9.58 27.93
C VAL A 155 11.06 -8.68 28.49
N ARG A 156 11.65 -7.83 27.68
CA ARG A 156 12.71 -6.91 28.04
C ARG A 156 12.38 -5.49 27.60
N PRO A 157 11.56 -4.74 28.34
CA PRO A 157 11.29 -3.36 28.03
C PRO A 157 12.56 -2.53 28.14
N ARG A 158 13.41 -2.59 27.12
CA ARG A 158 14.49 -1.63 26.93
C ARG A 158 13.81 -0.32 26.70
N GLY A 159 14.15 0.75 27.44
CA GLY A 159 13.49 2.05 27.50
C GLY A 159 13.12 2.77 26.17
N ASN A 160 13.06 2.07 25.07
CA ASN A 160 12.73 2.52 23.72
C ASN A 160 11.24 2.41 23.37
N LEU A 161 10.40 1.78 24.21
CA LEU A 161 8.96 1.82 23.98
C LEU A 161 8.49 3.25 24.12
N ARG A 162 8.12 3.83 22.99
CA ARG A 162 7.51 5.18 22.95
C ARG A 162 6.09 5.09 23.52
N VAL A 163 6.00 5.15 24.85
CA VAL A 163 4.74 5.04 25.58
C VAL A 163 3.70 6.03 25.05
N ALA A 164 4.12 7.24 24.72
CA ALA A 164 3.25 8.24 24.11
C ALA A 164 2.68 7.78 22.75
N ALA A 165 3.50 7.14 21.90
CA ALA A 165 3.04 6.59 20.63
C ALA A 165 2.07 5.42 20.82
N LEU A 166 2.27 4.59 21.85
CA LEU A 166 1.37 3.50 22.20
C LEU A 166 -0.01 4.03 22.60
N PHE A 167 -0.05 5.01 23.52
CA PHE A 167 -1.32 5.62 23.94
C PHE A 167 -2.04 6.32 22.79
N HIS A 168 -1.32 7.00 21.93
CA HIS A 168 -1.90 7.59 20.72
C HIS A 168 -2.51 6.53 19.81
N GLN A 169 -1.83 5.38 19.62
CA GLN A 169 -2.38 4.27 18.83
C GLN A 169 -3.64 3.66 19.49
N ILE A 170 -3.67 3.51 20.81
CA ILE A 170 -4.86 3.01 21.52
C ILE A 170 -6.02 3.99 21.36
N GLU A 171 -5.77 5.29 21.45
CA GLU A 171 -6.80 6.32 21.23
C GLU A 171 -7.34 6.25 19.79
N GLU A 172 -6.45 6.25 18.80
CA GLU A 172 -6.82 6.27 17.40
C GLU A 172 -7.56 4.99 16.96
N THR A 173 -7.07 3.82 17.38
CA THR A 173 -7.65 2.52 16.97
C THR A 173 -8.78 2.05 17.87
N GLY A 174 -8.77 2.42 19.14
CA GLY A 174 -9.75 2.04 20.15
C GLY A 174 -10.86 3.07 20.29
N ILE A 175 -10.58 4.20 20.95
CA ILE A 175 -11.60 5.19 21.34
C ILE A 175 -12.36 5.73 20.15
N ASN A 176 -11.65 6.11 19.09
CA ASN A 176 -12.26 6.64 17.87
C ASN A 176 -13.05 5.59 17.06
N ALA A 177 -12.93 4.29 17.40
CA ALA A 177 -13.71 3.23 16.76
C ALA A 177 -15.00 2.90 17.54
N LEU A 178 -15.13 3.32 18.81
CA LEU A 178 -16.29 2.99 19.65
C LEU A 178 -17.65 3.31 19.00
N PRO A 179 -17.88 4.50 18.42
CA PRO A 179 -19.21 4.82 17.90
C PRO A 179 -19.64 3.89 16.78
N ILE A 180 -18.75 3.57 15.84
CA ILE A 180 -19.07 2.73 14.69
C ILE A 180 -19.20 1.27 15.09
N VAL A 181 -18.31 0.77 15.94
CA VAL A 181 -18.36 -0.61 16.45
C VAL A 181 -19.63 -0.83 17.26
N GLY A 182 -19.95 0.11 18.18
CA GLY A 182 -21.13 0.02 19.02
C GLY A 182 -22.42 0.05 18.23
N LEU A 183 -22.55 0.98 17.28
CA LEU A 183 -23.74 1.07 16.44
C LEU A 183 -23.95 -0.21 15.59
N LEU A 184 -22.89 -0.69 14.93
CA LEU A 184 -22.98 -1.89 14.11
C LEU A 184 -23.28 -3.13 14.95
N ALA A 185 -22.63 -3.29 16.08
CA ALA A 185 -22.89 -4.42 16.98
C ALA A 185 -24.34 -4.39 17.51
N PHE A 186 -24.84 -3.21 17.90
CA PHE A 186 -26.22 -3.04 18.35
C PHE A 186 -27.24 -3.44 17.26
N LEU A 187 -27.04 -2.95 16.02
CA LEU A 187 -27.92 -3.29 14.89
C LEU A 187 -27.87 -4.79 14.54
N ILE A 188 -26.70 -5.41 14.60
CA ILE A 188 -26.53 -6.84 14.37
C ILE A 188 -27.22 -7.64 15.47
N GLY A 189 -27.12 -7.20 16.73
CA GLY A 189 -27.84 -7.80 17.86
C GLY A 189 -29.37 -7.80 17.63
N ILE A 190 -29.93 -6.68 17.14
CA ILE A 190 -31.34 -6.59 16.76
C ILE A 190 -31.68 -7.61 15.66
N VAL A 191 -30.90 -7.67 14.60
CA VAL A 191 -31.14 -8.55 13.45
C VAL A 191 -31.08 -10.02 13.86
N LEU A 192 -30.07 -10.40 14.64
CA LEU A 192 -29.91 -11.77 15.12
C LEU A 192 -31.05 -12.19 16.03
N ALA A 193 -31.46 -11.32 16.97
CA ALA A 193 -32.58 -11.61 17.85
C ALA A 193 -33.91 -11.72 17.05
N TYR A 194 -34.11 -10.85 16.05
CA TYR A 194 -35.30 -10.91 15.19
C TYR A 194 -35.35 -12.22 14.39
N GLN A 195 -34.27 -12.57 13.71
CA GLN A 195 -34.20 -13.79 12.90
C GLN A 195 -34.29 -15.04 13.77
N GLY A 196 -33.61 -15.06 14.90
CA GLY A 196 -33.69 -16.15 15.87
C GLY A 196 -35.09 -16.34 16.41
N ALA A 197 -35.76 -15.25 16.78
CA ALA A 197 -37.14 -15.26 17.28
C ALA A 197 -38.13 -15.81 16.24
N ASP A 198 -38.03 -15.34 14.98
CA ASP A 198 -38.92 -15.79 13.90
C ASP A 198 -38.79 -17.32 13.64
N GLN A 199 -37.56 -17.84 13.69
CA GLN A 199 -37.33 -19.27 13.52
C GLN A 199 -37.83 -20.08 14.72
N LEU A 200 -37.55 -19.64 15.94
CA LEU A 200 -37.91 -20.37 17.17
C LEU A 200 -39.41 -20.28 17.51
N LYS A 201 -40.08 -19.22 17.05
CA LYS A 201 -41.52 -19.04 17.20
C LYS A 201 -42.33 -20.20 16.60
N ARG A 202 -41.85 -20.78 15.49
CA ARG A 202 -42.49 -21.93 14.83
C ARG A 202 -42.54 -23.19 15.71
N PHE A 203 -41.66 -23.24 16.70
CA PHE A 203 -41.53 -24.35 17.63
C PHE A 203 -42.04 -23.98 19.04
N GLY A 204 -42.58 -22.80 19.26
CA GLY A 204 -42.99 -22.31 20.58
C GLY A 204 -41.82 -22.13 21.57
N ALA A 205 -40.61 -21.88 21.02
CA ALA A 205 -39.39 -21.85 21.79
C ALA A 205 -38.69 -20.48 21.77
N GLU A 206 -39.48 -19.38 21.68
CA GLU A 206 -38.97 -18.02 21.48
C GLU A 206 -37.98 -17.55 22.56
N VAL A 207 -38.10 -18.06 23.80
CA VAL A 207 -37.20 -17.71 24.90
C VAL A 207 -35.76 -18.13 24.61
N PHE A 208 -35.56 -19.23 23.88
CA PHE A 208 -34.23 -19.70 23.50
C PHE A 208 -33.51 -18.82 22.50
N THR A 209 -34.19 -17.82 21.94
CA THR A 209 -33.56 -16.73 21.16
C THR A 209 -32.45 -16.05 21.97
N ILE A 210 -32.65 -15.88 23.27
CA ILE A 210 -31.67 -15.26 24.18
C ILE A 210 -30.41 -16.14 24.28
N ASN A 211 -30.55 -17.45 24.33
CA ASN A 211 -29.44 -18.37 24.38
C ASN A 211 -28.63 -18.35 23.10
N LEU A 212 -29.31 -18.37 21.92
CA LEU A 212 -28.69 -18.29 20.62
C LEU A 212 -27.92 -16.99 20.45
N LEU A 213 -28.56 -15.88 20.85
CA LEU A 213 -27.95 -14.55 20.78
C LEU A 213 -26.72 -14.45 21.70
N GLY A 214 -26.88 -14.84 22.98
CA GLY A 214 -25.82 -14.75 23.99
C GLY A 214 -24.58 -15.53 23.59
N VAL A 215 -24.75 -16.81 23.24
CA VAL A 215 -23.63 -17.66 22.82
C VAL A 215 -23.05 -17.16 21.48
N GLY A 216 -23.91 -16.86 20.51
CA GLY A 216 -23.48 -16.43 19.18
C GLY A 216 -22.68 -15.13 19.20
N VAL A 217 -23.16 -14.11 19.94
CA VAL A 217 -22.48 -12.81 20.02
C VAL A 217 -21.18 -12.93 20.80
N LEU A 218 -21.22 -13.45 22.02
CA LEU A 218 -20.06 -13.48 22.91
C LEU A 218 -18.94 -14.42 22.45
N ARG A 219 -19.28 -15.51 21.78
CA ARG A 219 -18.29 -16.51 21.38
C ARG A 219 -17.67 -16.26 20.01
N GLU A 220 -18.49 -15.78 19.05
CA GLU A 220 -18.07 -15.73 17.64
C GLU A 220 -18.25 -14.32 17.05
N ILE A 221 -19.50 -13.84 16.97
CA ILE A 221 -19.90 -12.74 16.11
C ILE A 221 -19.32 -11.41 16.57
N GLY A 222 -19.32 -11.13 17.88
CA GLY A 222 -18.85 -9.86 18.43
C GLY A 222 -17.36 -9.62 18.11
N GLY A 223 -16.52 -10.63 18.36
CA GLY A 223 -15.09 -10.55 18.05
C GLY A 223 -14.81 -10.47 16.56
N LEU A 224 -15.47 -11.30 15.74
CA LEU A 224 -15.27 -11.33 14.29
C LEU A 224 -15.66 -10.00 13.64
N ILE A 225 -16.84 -9.46 13.97
CA ILE A 225 -17.32 -8.20 13.39
C ILE A 225 -16.40 -7.04 13.80
N THR A 226 -16.03 -6.99 15.08
CA THR A 226 -15.09 -5.96 15.56
C THR A 226 -13.77 -6.03 14.80
N ALA A 227 -13.22 -7.23 14.59
CA ALA A 227 -12.00 -7.42 13.83
C ALA A 227 -12.14 -6.98 12.36
N ILE A 228 -13.27 -7.29 11.70
CA ILE A 228 -13.53 -6.87 10.31
C ILE A 228 -13.60 -5.33 10.21
N ILE A 229 -14.31 -4.68 11.14
CA ILE A 229 -14.41 -3.20 11.15
C ILE A 229 -13.04 -2.59 11.35
N VAL A 230 -12.26 -3.11 12.29
CA VAL A 230 -10.92 -2.61 12.62
C VAL A 230 -9.93 -2.88 11.48
N ALA A 231 -10.01 -4.03 10.81
CA ALA A 231 -9.21 -4.31 9.61
C ALA A 231 -9.49 -3.30 8.50
N GLY A 232 -10.77 -3.00 8.25
CA GLY A 232 -11.20 -2.02 7.24
C GLY A 232 -10.77 -0.59 7.57
N ARG A 233 -10.85 -0.18 8.84
CA ARG A 233 -10.56 1.19 9.29
C ARG A 233 -9.08 1.36 9.70
N SER A 234 -8.67 0.67 10.75
CA SER A 234 -7.34 0.89 11.34
C SER A 234 -6.24 0.17 10.57
N GLY A 235 -6.49 -1.04 10.04
CA GLY A 235 -5.56 -1.75 9.18
C GLY A 235 -5.24 -0.98 7.91
N SER A 236 -6.26 -0.43 7.25
CA SER A 236 -6.08 0.42 6.06
C SER A 236 -5.35 1.72 6.38
N ALA A 237 -5.64 2.35 7.52
CA ALA A 237 -4.96 3.56 7.97
C ALA A 237 -3.46 3.33 8.21
N PHE A 238 -3.07 2.17 8.77
CA PHE A 238 -1.67 1.79 8.94
C PHE A 238 -0.94 1.69 7.61
N THR A 239 -1.56 1.02 6.63
CA THR A 239 -1.01 0.90 5.27
C THR A 239 -0.86 2.27 4.61
N ALA A 240 -1.90 3.11 4.68
CA ALA A 240 -1.87 4.44 4.09
C ALA A 240 -0.79 5.33 4.73
N HIS A 241 -0.69 5.32 6.06
CA HIS A 241 0.28 6.13 6.78
C HIS A 241 1.73 5.74 6.49
N ILE A 242 2.06 4.43 6.60
CA ILE A 242 3.40 3.92 6.28
C ILE A 242 3.70 4.12 4.79
N GLY A 243 2.71 3.87 3.92
CA GLY A 243 2.84 4.07 2.48
C GLY A 243 3.13 5.52 2.11
N THR A 244 2.49 6.49 2.76
CA THR A 244 2.76 7.92 2.57
C THR A 244 4.17 8.29 3.03
N MET A 245 4.61 7.79 4.19
CA MET A 245 5.99 7.98 4.66
C MET A 245 7.02 7.40 3.67
N ARG A 246 6.69 6.30 2.99
CA ARG A 246 7.56 5.71 1.96
C ARG A 246 7.60 6.56 0.70
N VAL A 247 6.47 7.10 0.25
CA VAL A 247 6.42 8.02 -0.90
C VAL A 247 7.22 9.29 -0.63
N ASN A 248 7.17 9.81 0.61
CA ASN A 248 7.90 10.99 1.05
C ASN A 248 9.38 10.71 1.40
N GLU A 249 9.88 9.47 1.22
CA GLU A 249 11.24 9.05 1.58
C GLU A 249 11.58 9.17 3.09
N GLU A 250 10.57 9.34 3.96
CA GLU A 250 10.76 9.47 5.41
C GLU A 250 11.33 8.18 6.03
N ILE A 251 10.93 7.01 5.49
CA ILE A 251 11.43 5.69 5.95
C ILE A 251 12.92 5.56 5.59
N ASP A 252 13.32 5.99 4.40
CA ASP A 252 14.72 5.95 3.96
C ASP A 252 15.57 6.91 4.85
N ALA A 253 15.02 8.09 5.18
CA ALA A 253 15.66 9.02 6.11
C ALA A 253 15.83 8.42 7.52
N MET A 254 14.80 7.73 8.05
CA MET A 254 14.92 7.03 9.34
C MET A 254 16.03 5.97 9.34
N GLN A 255 16.12 5.18 8.26
CA GLN A 255 17.15 4.15 8.12
C GLN A 255 18.57 4.75 8.04
N THR A 256 18.75 5.85 7.32
CA THR A 256 20.03 6.55 7.25
C THR A 256 20.47 7.13 8.58
N MET A 257 19.52 7.50 9.45
CA MET A 257 19.78 7.93 10.83
C MET A 257 20.01 6.75 11.80
N GLY A 258 19.99 5.50 11.32
CA GLY A 258 20.17 4.31 12.15
C GLY A 258 18.95 3.95 13.02
N LEU A 259 17.76 4.50 12.74
CA LEU A 259 16.54 4.17 13.46
C LEU A 259 15.93 2.87 12.94
N ASN A 260 15.61 1.93 13.86
CA ASN A 260 14.88 0.72 13.50
C ASN A 260 13.42 1.08 13.17
N THR A 261 13.01 0.84 11.94
CA THR A 261 11.66 1.13 11.46
C THR A 261 10.60 0.24 12.11
N VAL A 262 10.95 -1.00 12.49
CA VAL A 262 10.02 -1.90 13.17
C VAL A 262 9.73 -1.39 14.58
N ASP A 263 10.75 -1.04 15.37
CA ASP A 263 10.58 -0.53 16.73
C ASP A 263 9.79 0.79 16.78
N ASN A 264 10.01 1.65 15.80
CA ASN A 264 9.41 2.99 15.80
C ASN A 264 8.03 3.06 15.16
N LEU A 265 7.77 2.24 14.13
CA LEU A 265 6.52 2.32 13.34
C LEU A 265 5.60 1.12 13.56
N VAL A 266 6.14 -0.10 13.60
CA VAL A 266 5.33 -1.33 13.63
C VAL A 266 4.91 -1.68 15.05
N LEU A 267 5.86 -1.70 15.96
CA LEU A 267 5.66 -2.15 17.33
C LEU A 267 4.56 -1.36 18.10
N PRO A 268 4.53 -0.01 18.07
CA PRO A 268 3.46 0.74 18.73
C PRO A 268 2.07 0.46 18.14
N ARG A 269 1.97 0.21 16.83
CA ARG A 269 0.70 -0.13 16.15
C ARG A 269 0.20 -1.50 16.55
N ILE A 270 1.08 -2.49 16.55
CA ILE A 270 0.74 -3.87 16.97
C ILE A 270 0.29 -3.87 18.43
N LEU A 271 1.10 -3.34 19.34
CA LEU A 271 0.77 -3.34 20.76
C LEU A 271 -0.47 -2.52 21.06
N GLY A 272 -0.64 -1.37 20.41
CA GLY A 272 -1.84 -0.54 20.54
C GLY A 272 -3.09 -1.30 20.14
N LEU A 273 -3.05 -2.00 19.02
CA LEU A 273 -4.20 -2.75 18.52
C LEU A 273 -4.46 -4.03 19.34
N VAL A 274 -3.41 -4.74 19.77
CA VAL A 274 -3.51 -5.93 20.63
C VAL A 274 -4.18 -5.62 21.96
N ILE A 275 -3.98 -4.41 22.47
CA ILE A 275 -4.66 -3.93 23.71
C ILE A 275 -6.07 -3.43 23.37
N ALA A 276 -6.23 -2.66 22.29
CA ALA A 276 -7.50 -2.01 21.97
C ALA A 276 -8.58 -3.00 21.49
N LEU A 277 -8.22 -4.00 20.67
CA LEU A 277 -9.20 -4.91 20.07
C LEU A 277 -9.98 -5.77 21.07
N PRO A 278 -9.37 -6.38 22.12
CA PRO A 278 -10.13 -7.07 23.15
C PRO A 278 -11.12 -6.16 23.90
N LEU A 279 -10.74 -4.93 24.17
CA LEU A 279 -11.63 -3.95 24.81
C LEU A 279 -12.79 -3.55 23.90
N LEU A 280 -12.50 -3.36 22.61
CA LEU A 280 -13.53 -3.11 21.60
C LEU A 280 -14.45 -4.30 21.41
N THR A 281 -13.93 -5.53 21.45
CA THR A 281 -14.73 -6.77 21.38
C THR A 281 -15.68 -6.85 22.57
N PHE A 282 -15.16 -6.65 23.78
CA PHE A 282 -16.00 -6.63 24.98
C PHE A 282 -17.11 -5.56 24.90
N TYR A 283 -16.77 -4.36 24.42
CA TYR A 283 -17.76 -3.31 24.19
C TYR A 283 -18.78 -3.68 23.11
N SER A 284 -18.34 -4.28 22.02
CA SER A 284 -19.18 -4.80 20.93
C SER A 284 -20.17 -5.86 21.44
N ASP A 285 -19.71 -6.76 22.29
CA ASP A 285 -20.53 -7.80 22.91
C ASP A 285 -21.66 -7.17 23.75
N ILE A 286 -21.34 -6.18 24.57
CA ILE A 286 -22.34 -5.46 25.36
C ILE A 286 -23.36 -4.78 24.43
N MET A 287 -22.91 -4.09 23.40
CA MET A 287 -23.80 -3.39 22.46
C MET A 287 -24.67 -4.37 21.67
N GLY A 288 -24.12 -5.52 21.26
CA GLY A 288 -24.88 -6.58 20.57
C GLY A 288 -25.96 -7.19 21.46
N LEU A 289 -25.63 -7.47 22.72
CA LEU A 289 -26.63 -7.96 23.70
C LEU A 289 -27.69 -6.92 24.01
N LEU A 290 -27.33 -5.63 24.10
CA LEU A 290 -28.31 -4.53 24.28
C LEU A 290 -29.26 -4.43 23.07
N GLY A 291 -28.73 -4.58 21.83
CA GLY A 291 -29.56 -4.62 20.62
C GLY A 291 -30.52 -5.81 20.62
N GLY A 292 -30.03 -6.97 21.02
CA GLY A 292 -30.89 -8.16 21.16
C GLY A 292 -31.93 -8.04 22.27
N ALA A 293 -31.56 -7.48 23.43
CA ALA A 293 -32.51 -7.21 24.51
C ALA A 293 -33.60 -6.23 24.09
N PHE A 294 -33.22 -5.15 23.38
CA PHE A 294 -34.17 -4.19 22.80
C PHE A 294 -35.19 -4.89 21.90
N MET A 295 -34.70 -5.75 21.00
CA MET A 295 -35.58 -6.50 20.09
C MET A 295 -36.49 -7.49 20.82
N CYS A 296 -35.96 -8.27 21.78
CA CYS A 296 -36.73 -9.21 22.57
C CYS A 296 -37.83 -8.51 23.38
N TYR A 297 -37.55 -7.32 23.91
CA TYR A 297 -38.54 -6.51 24.64
C TYR A 297 -39.69 -6.05 23.75
N PHE A 298 -39.41 -5.48 22.59
CA PHE A 298 -40.45 -4.91 21.71
C PHE A 298 -41.21 -5.94 20.91
N GLN A 299 -40.57 -7.01 20.45
CA GLN A 299 -41.17 -7.99 19.55
C GLN A 299 -41.75 -9.21 20.30
N LEU A 300 -41.06 -9.69 21.33
CA LEU A 300 -41.46 -10.89 22.06
C LEU A 300 -42.14 -10.58 23.40
N GLY A 301 -42.19 -9.31 23.82
CA GLY A 301 -42.71 -8.94 25.12
C GLY A 301 -41.91 -9.49 26.31
N ILE A 302 -40.65 -9.89 26.07
CA ILE A 302 -39.77 -10.42 27.10
C ILE A 302 -39.23 -9.25 27.91
N THR A 303 -39.51 -9.24 29.22
CA THR A 303 -39.03 -8.21 30.10
C THR A 303 -37.52 -8.30 30.34
N ILE A 304 -36.86 -7.18 30.61
CA ILE A 304 -35.42 -7.12 30.84
C ILE A 304 -34.95 -8.08 31.97
N PRO A 305 -35.64 -8.19 33.11
CA PRO A 305 -35.23 -9.16 34.14
C PRO A 305 -35.26 -10.60 33.64
N VAL A 306 -36.24 -10.99 32.82
CA VAL A 306 -36.32 -12.34 32.24
C VAL A 306 -35.19 -12.54 31.24
N PHE A 307 -34.90 -11.55 30.40
CA PHE A 307 -33.77 -11.59 29.47
C PHE A 307 -32.45 -11.81 30.20
N LEU A 308 -32.17 -11.02 31.24
CA LEU A 308 -30.92 -11.15 32.03
C LEU A 308 -30.80 -12.49 32.73
N ARG A 309 -31.90 -13.01 33.29
CA ARG A 309 -31.91 -14.31 33.92
C ARG A 309 -31.59 -15.42 32.93
N GLN A 310 -32.28 -15.43 31.77
CA GLN A 310 -32.06 -16.42 30.72
C GLN A 310 -30.66 -16.35 30.14
N LEU A 311 -30.15 -15.12 29.96
CA LEU A 311 -28.78 -14.90 29.48
C LEU A 311 -27.74 -15.47 30.48
N ASN A 312 -27.94 -15.24 31.76
CA ASN A 312 -27.04 -15.75 32.82
C ASN A 312 -27.08 -17.28 32.94
N GLU A 313 -28.21 -17.93 32.62
CA GLU A 313 -28.33 -19.37 32.55
C GLU A 313 -27.66 -19.96 31.31
N ALA A 314 -27.70 -19.21 30.17
CA ALA A 314 -27.21 -19.68 28.89
C ALA A 314 -25.70 -19.46 28.69
N VAL A 315 -25.17 -18.39 29.27
CA VAL A 315 -23.79 -17.92 29.02
C VAL A 315 -22.92 -18.18 30.24
N THR A 316 -21.82 -18.89 30.04
CA THR A 316 -20.77 -19.07 31.03
C THR A 316 -19.62 -18.08 30.81
N VAL A 317 -18.82 -17.84 31.85
CA VAL A 317 -17.60 -17.04 31.74
C VAL A 317 -16.65 -17.59 30.65
N ASN A 318 -16.62 -18.92 30.51
CA ASN A 318 -15.83 -19.58 29.48
C ASN A 318 -16.26 -19.16 28.06
N THR A 319 -17.57 -19.03 27.80
CA THR A 319 -18.09 -18.58 26.50
C THR A 319 -17.58 -17.20 26.11
N MET A 320 -17.58 -16.26 27.05
CA MET A 320 -17.04 -14.92 26.85
C MET A 320 -15.52 -14.95 26.68
N MET A 321 -14.81 -15.74 27.49
CA MET A 321 -13.34 -15.85 27.39
C MET A 321 -12.88 -16.42 26.06
N VAL A 322 -13.61 -17.37 25.48
CA VAL A 322 -13.33 -17.92 24.14
C VAL A 322 -13.34 -16.82 23.08
N GLY A 323 -14.33 -15.94 23.10
CA GLY A 323 -14.38 -14.78 22.17
C GLY A 323 -13.25 -13.80 22.41
N LEU A 324 -12.97 -13.43 23.66
CA LEU A 324 -11.94 -12.45 24.01
C LEU A 324 -10.51 -12.93 23.74
N ILE A 325 -10.20 -14.23 23.90
CA ILE A 325 -8.86 -14.80 23.63
C ILE A 325 -8.49 -14.74 22.15
N LYS A 326 -9.46 -14.79 21.23
CA LYS A 326 -9.24 -14.65 19.80
C LYS A 326 -8.81 -13.21 19.44
N ALA A 327 -9.33 -12.21 20.13
CA ALA A 327 -9.15 -10.80 19.77
C ALA A 327 -7.68 -10.32 19.69
N PRO A 328 -6.77 -10.63 20.62
CA PRO A 328 -5.35 -10.28 20.50
C PRO A 328 -4.69 -10.86 19.25
N VAL A 329 -5.08 -12.09 18.85
CA VAL A 329 -4.53 -12.74 17.66
C VAL A 329 -5.02 -12.05 16.41
N PHE A 330 -6.32 -11.71 16.33
CA PHE A 330 -6.86 -10.91 15.23
C PHE A 330 -6.17 -9.56 15.12
N ALA A 331 -5.99 -8.86 16.25
CA ALA A 331 -5.29 -7.59 16.31
C ALA A 331 -3.87 -7.67 15.75
N PHE A 332 -3.13 -8.69 16.19
CA PHE A 332 -1.76 -8.92 15.72
C PHE A 332 -1.72 -9.10 14.21
N VAL A 333 -2.60 -9.93 13.65
CA VAL A 333 -2.65 -10.21 12.22
C VAL A 333 -3.05 -8.97 11.42
N ILE A 334 -4.07 -8.23 11.86
CA ILE A 334 -4.52 -7.00 11.20
C ILE A 334 -3.40 -5.97 11.14
N ALA A 335 -2.74 -5.72 12.28
CA ALA A 335 -1.66 -4.76 12.35
C ALA A 335 -0.44 -5.20 11.53
N LEU A 336 -0.12 -6.50 11.54
CA LEU A 336 0.97 -7.08 10.75
C LEU A 336 0.76 -6.86 9.26
N VAL A 337 -0.43 -7.24 8.74
CA VAL A 337 -0.77 -7.10 7.32
C VAL A 337 -0.79 -5.63 6.92
N GLY A 338 -1.43 -4.77 7.73
CA GLY A 338 -1.48 -3.34 7.46
C GLY A 338 -0.10 -2.69 7.37
N CYS A 339 0.79 -3.03 8.29
CA CYS A 339 2.17 -2.53 8.26
C CYS A 339 2.97 -3.14 7.10
N TYR A 340 2.83 -4.44 6.83
CA TYR A 340 3.54 -5.12 5.74
C TYR A 340 3.21 -4.49 4.39
N GLU A 341 1.93 -4.35 4.06
CA GLU A 341 1.48 -3.74 2.81
C GLU A 341 1.92 -2.26 2.71
N GLY A 342 1.95 -1.53 3.83
CA GLY A 342 2.49 -0.16 3.87
C GLY A 342 3.96 -0.09 3.45
N PHE A 343 4.77 -1.04 3.89
CA PHE A 343 6.18 -1.13 3.47
C PHE A 343 6.37 -1.60 2.02
N GLN A 344 5.38 -2.20 1.38
CA GLN A 344 5.44 -2.61 -0.02
C GLN A 344 5.04 -1.50 -1.00
N VAL A 345 4.56 -0.36 -0.52
CA VAL A 345 4.18 0.77 -1.37
C VAL A 345 5.36 1.21 -2.23
N GLU A 346 5.13 1.34 -3.54
CA GLU A 346 6.06 1.97 -4.46
C GLU A 346 6.07 3.49 -4.26
N ARG A 347 7.10 4.19 -4.76
CA ARG A 347 7.24 5.66 -4.61
C ARG A 347 6.23 6.44 -5.46
N ASN A 348 4.97 6.06 -5.42
CA ASN A 348 3.88 6.77 -6.11
C ASN A 348 2.57 6.69 -5.33
N ALA A 349 1.74 7.72 -5.41
CA ALA A 349 0.48 7.83 -4.69
C ALA A 349 -0.57 6.77 -5.13
N ALA A 350 -0.53 6.32 -6.39
CA ALA A 350 -1.47 5.30 -6.88
C ALA A 350 -1.24 3.95 -6.19
N SER A 351 0.02 3.61 -5.89
CA SER A 351 0.38 2.39 -5.16
C SER A 351 -0.15 2.40 -3.72
N VAL A 352 -0.20 3.57 -3.06
CA VAL A 352 -0.76 3.70 -1.70
C VAL A 352 -2.22 3.24 -1.69
N GLY A 353 -3.06 3.75 -2.61
CA GLY A 353 -4.47 3.38 -2.68
C GLY A 353 -4.69 1.90 -2.97
N LEU A 354 -3.91 1.33 -3.90
CA LEU A 354 -4.01 -0.08 -4.27
C LEU A 354 -3.65 -1.00 -3.10
N LEU A 355 -2.53 -0.74 -2.41
CA LEU A 355 -2.07 -1.58 -1.31
C LEU A 355 -2.91 -1.37 -0.04
N THR A 356 -3.48 -0.19 0.17
CA THR A 356 -4.48 0.04 1.23
C THR A 356 -5.71 -0.85 1.04
N THR A 357 -6.24 -0.94 -0.17
CA THR A 357 -7.38 -1.83 -0.46
C THR A 357 -6.99 -3.31 -0.30
N ARG A 358 -5.80 -3.68 -0.76
CA ARG A 358 -5.27 -5.03 -0.63
C ARG A 358 -5.11 -5.44 0.83
N SER A 359 -4.57 -4.59 1.68
CA SER A 359 -4.38 -4.88 3.10
C SER A 359 -5.70 -5.14 3.82
N VAL A 360 -6.78 -4.42 3.46
CA VAL A 360 -8.12 -4.69 4.00
C VAL A 360 -8.60 -6.09 3.63
N VAL A 361 -8.51 -6.43 2.35
CA VAL A 361 -8.97 -7.74 1.86
C VAL A 361 -8.18 -8.89 2.48
N GLU A 362 -6.85 -8.78 2.51
CA GLU A 362 -5.97 -9.79 3.11
C GLU A 362 -6.18 -9.88 4.63
N GLY A 363 -6.30 -8.75 5.33
CA GLY A 363 -6.56 -8.71 6.76
C GLY A 363 -7.88 -9.38 7.14
N ILE A 364 -8.98 -9.05 6.45
CA ILE A 364 -10.28 -9.68 6.68
C ILE A 364 -10.24 -11.17 6.36
N PHE A 365 -9.62 -11.56 5.24
CA PHE A 365 -9.51 -12.97 4.87
C PHE A 365 -8.76 -13.78 5.93
N LEU A 366 -7.62 -13.30 6.40
CA LEU A 366 -6.85 -13.98 7.43
C LEU A 366 -7.58 -14.06 8.76
N VAL A 367 -8.28 -13.00 9.16
CA VAL A 367 -9.12 -13.02 10.38
C VAL A 367 -10.17 -14.12 10.28
N ILE A 368 -10.90 -14.24 9.17
CA ILE A 368 -11.92 -15.27 8.97
C ILE A 368 -11.30 -16.68 9.01
N VAL A 369 -10.15 -16.88 8.37
CA VAL A 369 -9.46 -18.18 8.37
C VAL A 369 -9.01 -18.56 9.78
N ILE A 370 -8.46 -17.61 10.53
CA ILE A 370 -8.01 -17.84 11.91
C ILE A 370 -9.20 -18.07 12.85
N ASP A 371 -10.30 -17.32 12.66
CA ASP A 371 -11.53 -17.54 13.43
C ASP A 371 -12.08 -18.95 13.25
N ALA A 372 -12.17 -19.41 11.99
CA ALA A 372 -12.58 -20.78 11.68
C ALA A 372 -11.65 -21.84 12.32
N ALA A 373 -10.33 -21.59 12.30
CA ALA A 373 -9.36 -22.46 12.95
C ALA A 373 -9.54 -22.51 14.47
N PHE A 374 -9.78 -21.37 15.12
CA PHE A 374 -10.09 -21.29 16.55
C PHE A 374 -11.40 -22.00 16.88
N SER A 375 -12.46 -21.80 16.09
CA SER A 375 -13.76 -22.45 16.32
C SER A 375 -13.64 -23.97 16.27
N VAL A 376 -12.90 -24.52 15.29
CA VAL A 376 -12.62 -25.96 15.22
C VAL A 376 -11.78 -26.43 16.42
N MET A 377 -10.73 -25.68 16.75
CA MET A 377 -9.83 -26.01 17.86
C MET A 377 -10.59 -26.06 19.19
N PHE A 378 -11.39 -25.05 19.52
CA PHE A 378 -12.18 -25.03 20.76
C PHE A 378 -13.24 -26.11 20.77
N SER A 379 -13.87 -26.45 19.63
CA SER A 379 -14.80 -27.57 19.52
C SER A 379 -14.13 -28.91 19.83
N VAL A 380 -12.91 -29.15 19.34
CA VAL A 380 -12.14 -30.39 19.62
C VAL A 380 -11.71 -30.45 21.07
N LEU A 381 -11.40 -29.31 21.70
CA LEU A 381 -11.04 -29.24 23.13
C LEU A 381 -12.24 -29.36 24.07
N GLY A 382 -13.47 -29.35 23.54
CA GLY A 382 -14.70 -29.43 24.35
C GLY A 382 -15.00 -28.13 25.14
N ILE A 383 -14.48 -27.00 24.68
CA ILE A 383 -14.62 -25.68 25.31
C ILE A 383 -15.64 -24.82 24.55
#